data_f136306c6939dfa0703506b5d1cb3d30
#
_entry.id   f136306c6939dfa0703506b5d1cb3d30
#
_cell.length_a   1.000
_cell.length_b   1.000
_cell.length_c   1.000
_cell.angle_alpha   90.00
_cell.angle_beta   90.00
_cell.angle_gamma   90.00
#
_symmetry.space_group_name_H-M   'P 1'
#
loop_
_entity.id
_entity.type
_entity.pdbx_description
1 polymer ?
#
loop_
_entity_poly.entity_id
_entity_poly.type
_entity_poly.pdbx_seq_one_letter_code
_entity_poly.pdbx_strand_id
1 'polypeptide(L)'
;YESLADKLSNQILQCGINYFNETGDDQAYMSSYKYALSIAPNDKSKTRAKDAIKHCNDEKDAKICKFCNVNEVLTNVDGLRVKMHKMTSYNQYSFFKNGGLELKCCKSCKSKKSTKALIAPVIAFIVYAGVAALTSGILIGIDLLFARFGIAKWWFHLMKEQFYFKSVSDHPLVKSSISEGYNFGMP
;
A
#
# COMPACT_ATOMS: atom_id res chain seq x y z
N TYR A 1 -41.81 6.43 -21.35
CA TYR A 1 -42.44 6.47 -20.03
C TYR A 1 -41.52 5.72 -19.05
N GLU A 2 -41.01 6.43 -18.07
CA GLU A 2 -40.33 5.81 -16.95
C GLU A 2 -41.35 5.10 -16.10
N SER A 3 -41.19 3.79 -15.86
CA SER A 3 -42.13 3.01 -15.09
C SER A 3 -42.17 3.49 -13.62
N LEU A 4 -43.28 3.29 -12.92
CA LEU A 4 -43.40 3.61 -11.50
C LEU A 4 -42.29 2.92 -10.68
N ALA A 5 -41.93 1.70 -11.06
CA ALA A 5 -40.88 0.91 -10.43
C ALA A 5 -39.50 1.53 -10.64
N ASP A 6 -39.19 2.15 -11.81
CA ASP A 6 -37.97 2.88 -12.04
C ASP A 6 -37.84 4.10 -11.12
N LYS A 7 -38.93 4.86 -11.02
CA LYS A 7 -38.97 6.02 -10.11
C LYS A 7 -38.76 5.61 -8.66
N LEU A 8 -39.44 4.55 -8.23
CA LEU A 8 -39.30 4.03 -6.87
C LEU A 8 -37.87 3.53 -6.59
N SER A 9 -37.28 2.75 -7.49
CA SER A 9 -35.89 2.28 -7.38
C SER A 9 -34.93 3.45 -7.23
N ASN A 10 -35.06 4.49 -8.08
CA ASN A 10 -34.21 5.66 -8.03
C ASN A 10 -34.39 6.47 -6.71
N GLN A 11 -35.63 6.60 -6.22
CA GLN A 11 -35.90 7.25 -4.95
C GLN A 11 -35.26 6.51 -3.76
N ILE A 12 -35.36 5.19 -3.73
CA ILE A 12 -34.76 4.39 -2.66
C ILE A 12 -33.24 4.51 -2.68
N LEU A 13 -32.61 4.50 -3.87
CA LEU A 13 -31.18 4.78 -3.99
C LEU A 13 -30.81 6.15 -3.42
N GLN A 14 -31.57 7.17 -3.77
CA GLN A 14 -31.31 8.53 -3.29
C GLN A 14 -31.52 8.67 -1.78
N CYS A 15 -32.55 8.06 -1.23
CA CYS A 15 -32.79 8.02 0.21
C CYS A 15 -31.62 7.32 0.94
N GLY A 16 -31.13 6.21 0.39
CA GLY A 16 -29.97 5.53 0.94
C GLY A 16 -28.71 6.41 0.97
N ILE A 17 -28.45 7.15 -0.12
CA ILE A 17 -27.33 8.09 -0.20
C ILE A 17 -27.46 9.20 0.84
N ASN A 18 -28.62 9.82 0.92
CA ASN A 18 -28.86 10.92 1.86
C ASN A 18 -28.70 10.45 3.30
N TYR A 19 -29.29 9.30 3.64
CA TYR A 19 -29.15 8.71 4.98
C TYR A 19 -27.70 8.42 5.34
N PHE A 20 -26.94 7.84 4.41
CA PHE A 20 -25.51 7.59 4.62
C PHE A 20 -24.71 8.89 4.86
N ASN A 21 -24.98 9.93 4.07
CA ASN A 21 -24.31 11.21 4.22
C ASN A 21 -24.58 11.87 5.59
N GLU A 22 -25.74 11.61 6.17
CA GLU A 22 -26.13 12.16 7.47
C GLU A 22 -25.62 11.31 8.65
N THR A 23 -25.66 9.99 8.53
CA THR A 23 -25.42 9.06 9.64
C THR A 23 -24.11 8.30 9.57
N GLY A 24 -23.54 8.13 8.38
CA GLY A 24 -22.39 7.27 8.12
C GLY A 24 -22.71 5.76 8.25
N ASP A 25 -24.00 5.37 8.30
CA ASP A 25 -24.41 3.97 8.45
C ASP A 25 -24.32 3.20 7.13
N ASP A 26 -23.21 2.52 6.94
CA ASP A 26 -22.90 1.68 5.79
C ASP A 26 -23.88 0.51 5.61
N GLN A 27 -24.47 -0.02 6.68
CA GLN A 27 -25.33 -1.20 6.62
C GLN A 27 -26.71 -0.83 6.07
N ALA A 28 -27.29 0.26 6.54
CA ALA A 28 -28.55 0.78 6.03
C ALA A 28 -28.43 1.21 4.56
N TYR A 29 -27.34 1.84 4.20
CA TYR A 29 -27.00 2.23 2.83
C TYR A 29 -26.96 1.03 1.88
N MET A 30 -26.22 -0.01 2.23
CA MET A 30 -26.12 -1.25 1.45
C MET A 30 -27.47 -1.97 1.32
N SER A 31 -28.27 -1.97 2.39
CA SER A 31 -29.61 -2.57 2.39
C SER A 31 -30.54 -1.85 1.42
N SER A 32 -30.52 -0.52 1.40
CA SER A 32 -31.28 0.31 0.47
C SER A 32 -30.92 -0.01 -0.99
N TYR A 33 -29.64 -0.17 -1.29
CA TYR A 33 -29.19 -0.49 -2.64
C TYR A 33 -29.61 -1.91 -3.10
N LYS A 34 -29.50 -2.90 -2.23
CA LYS A 34 -29.98 -4.26 -2.52
C LYS A 34 -31.49 -4.28 -2.77
N TYR A 35 -32.24 -3.52 -1.98
CA TYR A 35 -33.68 -3.41 -2.18
C TYR A 35 -34.01 -2.68 -3.49
N ALA A 36 -33.37 -1.57 -3.80
CA ALA A 36 -33.53 -0.90 -5.08
C ALA A 36 -33.24 -1.82 -6.28
N LEU A 37 -32.18 -2.65 -6.17
CA LEU A 37 -31.85 -3.63 -7.20
C LEU A 37 -32.94 -4.70 -7.38
N SER A 38 -33.56 -5.13 -6.28
CA SER A 38 -34.60 -6.17 -6.32
C SER A 38 -35.88 -5.72 -7.03
N ILE A 39 -36.21 -4.45 -6.99
CA ILE A 39 -37.41 -3.86 -7.61
C ILE A 39 -37.12 -3.19 -8.95
N ALA A 40 -35.87 -3.07 -9.37
CA ALA A 40 -35.51 -2.44 -10.63
C ALA A 40 -36.04 -3.20 -11.83
N PRO A 41 -36.88 -2.60 -12.68
CA PRO A 41 -37.62 -3.34 -13.73
C PRO A 41 -36.79 -3.55 -15.00
N ASN A 42 -35.83 -2.67 -15.28
CA ASN A 42 -35.09 -2.70 -16.52
C ASN A 42 -33.56 -2.75 -16.27
N ASP A 43 -32.79 -3.07 -17.31
CA ASP A 43 -31.34 -3.24 -17.20
C ASP A 43 -30.61 -1.96 -16.82
N LYS A 44 -31.12 -0.79 -17.20
CA LYS A 44 -30.51 0.50 -16.86
C LYS A 44 -30.59 0.76 -15.35
N SER A 45 -31.76 0.56 -14.74
CA SER A 45 -31.95 0.70 -13.29
C SER A 45 -31.16 -0.33 -12.51
N LYS A 46 -31.13 -1.59 -13.01
CA LYS A 46 -30.30 -2.67 -12.43
C LYS A 46 -28.81 -2.34 -12.47
N THR A 47 -28.33 -1.84 -13.59
CA THR A 47 -26.91 -1.43 -13.73
C THR A 47 -26.58 -0.34 -12.74
N ARG A 48 -27.41 0.70 -12.62
CA ARG A 48 -27.22 1.77 -11.63
C ARG A 48 -27.12 1.24 -10.19
N ALA A 49 -28.04 0.36 -9.80
CA ALA A 49 -28.02 -0.21 -8.46
C ALA A 49 -26.78 -1.09 -8.23
N LYS A 50 -26.37 -1.89 -9.24
CA LYS A 50 -25.14 -2.68 -9.19
C LYS A 50 -23.88 -1.81 -9.06
N ASP A 51 -23.80 -0.73 -9.82
CA ASP A 51 -22.67 0.20 -9.77
C ASP A 51 -22.59 0.89 -8.41
N ALA A 52 -23.73 1.26 -7.82
CA ALA A 52 -23.79 1.82 -6.48
C ALA A 52 -23.31 0.82 -5.41
N ILE A 53 -23.75 -0.44 -5.49
CA ILE A 53 -23.28 -1.52 -4.60
C ILE A 53 -21.78 -1.74 -4.76
N LYS A 54 -21.29 -1.77 -6.00
CA LYS A 54 -19.86 -1.93 -6.28
C LYS A 54 -19.06 -0.79 -5.68
N HIS A 55 -19.47 0.45 -5.92
CA HIS A 55 -18.80 1.63 -5.37
C HIS A 55 -18.73 1.59 -3.84
N CYS A 56 -19.81 1.22 -3.17
CA CYS A 56 -19.83 1.07 -1.72
C CYS A 56 -18.86 -0.01 -1.21
N ASN A 57 -18.77 -1.14 -1.91
CA ASN A 57 -17.81 -2.20 -1.57
C ASN A 57 -16.37 -1.74 -1.82
N ASP A 58 -16.10 -1.06 -2.92
CA ASP A 58 -14.78 -0.53 -3.25
C ASP A 58 -14.32 0.51 -2.21
N GLU A 59 -15.22 1.36 -1.72
CA GLU A 59 -14.94 2.30 -0.62
C GLU A 59 -14.66 1.59 0.70
N LYS A 60 -15.43 0.57 1.06
CA LYS A 60 -15.15 -0.26 2.25
C LYS A 60 -13.80 -0.93 2.14
N ASP A 61 -13.51 -1.53 1.00
CA ASP A 61 -12.24 -2.17 0.72
C ASP A 61 -11.07 -1.18 0.75
N ALA A 62 -11.29 0.07 0.35
CA ALA A 62 -10.29 1.13 0.44
C ALA A 62 -9.99 1.57 1.88
N LYS A 63 -10.97 1.43 2.78
CA LYS A 63 -10.79 1.72 4.22
C LYS A 63 -10.08 0.61 4.97
N ILE A 64 -9.99 -0.60 4.42
CA ILE A 64 -9.35 -1.75 5.07
C ILE A 64 -7.86 -1.80 4.72
N CYS A 65 -7.03 -2.02 5.73
CA CYS A 65 -5.59 -2.17 5.55
C CYS A 65 -5.26 -3.42 4.71
N LYS A 66 -4.67 -3.22 3.53
CA LYS A 66 -4.32 -4.31 2.60
C LYS A 66 -3.19 -5.23 3.08
N PHE A 67 -2.56 -4.92 4.22
CA PHE A 67 -1.56 -5.80 4.83
C PHE A 67 -2.14 -6.83 5.80
N CYS A 68 -3.21 -6.49 6.51
CA CYS A 68 -3.81 -7.40 7.49
C CYS A 68 -5.26 -7.77 7.15
N ASN A 69 -5.93 -7.05 6.28
CA ASN A 69 -7.33 -7.21 5.88
C ASN A 69 -8.34 -7.20 7.05
N VAL A 70 -7.94 -6.60 8.18
CA VAL A 70 -8.76 -6.60 9.42
C VAL A 70 -8.99 -5.18 9.92
N ASN A 71 -7.91 -4.40 10.06
CA ASN A 71 -7.99 -3.09 10.68
C ASN A 71 -8.20 -1.99 9.64
N GLU A 72 -8.91 -0.94 10.05
CA GLU A 72 -9.08 0.24 9.20
C GLU A 72 -7.77 0.99 8.96
N VAL A 73 -7.68 1.57 7.79
CA VAL A 73 -6.58 2.46 7.40
C VAL A 73 -6.71 3.78 8.15
N LEU A 74 -5.63 4.27 8.70
CA LEU A 74 -5.60 5.60 9.30
C LEU A 74 -5.65 6.67 8.21
N THR A 75 -6.71 7.49 8.24
CA THR A 75 -6.92 8.57 7.26
C THR A 75 -5.95 9.74 7.44
N ASN A 76 -5.44 9.95 8.66
CA ASN A 76 -4.65 11.13 9.04
C ASN A 76 -3.16 10.84 9.29
N VAL A 77 -2.67 9.65 8.94
CA VAL A 77 -1.26 9.28 9.15
C VAL A 77 -0.64 8.96 7.80
N ASP A 78 0.51 9.57 7.52
CA ASP A 78 1.33 9.22 6.36
C ASP A 78 1.47 7.71 6.22
N GLY A 79 1.15 7.18 5.05
CA GLY A 79 1.31 5.78 4.73
C GLY A 79 2.78 5.34 4.76
N LEU A 80 3.02 4.09 4.41
CA LEU A 80 4.38 3.61 4.15
C LEU A 80 4.80 4.09 2.77
N ARG A 81 5.87 4.89 2.68
CA ARG A 81 6.40 5.37 1.40
C ARG A 81 7.45 4.41 0.88
N VAL A 82 7.26 3.93 -0.33
CA VAL A 82 8.19 3.04 -1.04
C VAL A 82 8.75 3.79 -2.24
N LYS A 83 10.07 3.93 -2.27
CA LYS A 83 10.75 4.52 -3.43
C LYS A 83 10.74 3.50 -4.57
N MET A 84 10.40 3.95 -5.76
CA MET A 84 10.42 3.15 -6.97
C MET A 84 11.08 3.91 -8.11
N HIS A 85 11.68 3.15 -9.01
CA HIS A 85 12.27 3.70 -10.23
C HIS A 85 11.93 2.81 -11.42
N LYS A 86 11.80 3.43 -12.57
CA LYS A 86 11.63 2.73 -13.85
C LYS A 86 12.73 3.15 -14.77
N MET A 87 13.43 2.16 -15.31
CA MET A 87 14.43 2.40 -16.35
C MET A 87 13.73 2.55 -17.69
N THR A 88 13.89 3.69 -18.32
CA THR A 88 13.44 3.94 -19.69
C THR A 88 14.65 4.18 -20.55
N SER A 89 14.80 3.40 -21.62
CA SER A 89 15.84 3.61 -22.62
C SER A 89 15.24 4.35 -23.83
N TYR A 90 15.88 5.44 -24.24
CA TYR A 90 15.57 6.14 -25.47
C TYR A 90 16.88 6.44 -26.22
N ASN A 91 17.00 5.95 -27.44
CA ASN A 91 18.16 6.19 -28.30
C ASN A 91 19.53 6.02 -27.62
N GLN A 92 19.80 4.87 -27.04
CA GLN A 92 21.03 4.51 -26.31
C GLN A 92 21.26 5.21 -24.95
N TYR A 93 20.38 6.10 -24.53
CA TYR A 93 20.44 6.73 -23.20
C TYR A 93 19.47 6.05 -22.26
N SER A 94 19.92 5.75 -21.05
CA SER A 94 19.10 5.18 -19.98
C SER A 94 18.69 6.28 -19.00
N PHE A 95 17.40 6.46 -18.80
CA PHE A 95 16.85 7.42 -17.86
C PHE A 95 16.14 6.69 -16.75
N PHE A 96 16.29 7.17 -15.52
CA PHE A 96 15.54 6.68 -14.37
C PHE A 96 14.37 7.63 -14.07
N LYS A 97 13.15 7.11 -14.19
CA LYS A 97 11.97 7.81 -13.69
C LYS A 97 11.77 7.43 -12.23
N ASN A 98 12.09 8.35 -11.33
CA ASN A 98 11.88 8.16 -9.90
C ASN A 98 10.44 8.48 -9.52
N GLY A 99 9.89 7.68 -8.63
CA GLY A 99 8.56 7.87 -8.08
C GLY A 99 8.50 7.41 -6.63
N GLY A 100 7.41 7.76 -5.97
CA GLY A 100 7.10 7.28 -4.63
C GLY A 100 5.71 6.68 -4.63
N LEU A 101 5.58 5.47 -4.10
CA LEU A 101 4.30 4.83 -3.85
C LEU A 101 3.97 4.97 -2.37
N GLU A 102 2.82 5.56 -2.06
CA GLU A 102 2.32 5.64 -0.71
C GLU A 102 1.32 4.52 -0.45
N LEU A 103 1.66 3.64 0.50
CA LEU A 103 0.85 2.50 0.88
C LEU A 103 0.05 2.84 2.13
N LYS A 104 -1.26 2.99 1.98
CA LYS A 104 -2.17 3.19 3.10
C LYS A 104 -2.22 1.95 3.99
N CYS A 105 -2.06 2.12 5.29
CA CYS A 105 -2.05 1.00 6.23
C CYS A 105 -2.54 1.42 7.63
N CYS A 106 -2.91 0.44 8.45
CA CYS A 106 -3.25 0.66 9.85
C CYS A 106 -1.99 0.88 10.70
N LYS A 107 -2.16 1.48 11.89
CA LYS A 107 -1.06 1.79 12.82
C LYS A 107 -0.21 0.56 13.19
N SER A 108 -0.88 -0.56 13.45
CA SER A 108 -0.20 -1.82 13.81
C SER A 108 0.69 -2.35 12.68
N CYS A 109 0.19 -2.36 11.44
CA CYS A 109 0.97 -2.79 10.28
C CYS A 109 2.11 -1.81 9.98
N LYS A 110 1.89 -0.50 10.07
CA LYS A 110 2.92 0.52 9.90
C LYS A 110 4.06 0.30 10.89
N SER A 111 3.75 0.18 12.17
CA SER A 111 4.74 -0.09 13.23
C SER A 111 5.49 -1.40 12.98
N LYS A 112 4.78 -2.52 12.77
CA LYS A 112 5.40 -3.83 12.49
C LYS A 112 6.36 -3.81 11.31
N LYS A 113 5.96 -3.19 10.19
CA LYS A 113 6.76 -3.15 8.97
C LYS A 113 7.98 -2.24 9.14
N SER A 114 7.80 -1.08 9.78
CA SER A 114 8.89 -0.15 10.10
C SER A 114 9.91 -0.79 11.06
N THR A 115 9.46 -1.44 12.11
CA THR A 115 10.33 -2.08 13.10
C THR A 115 11.13 -3.24 12.49
N LYS A 116 10.49 -4.10 11.70
CA LYS A 116 11.20 -5.19 11.00
C LYS A 116 12.28 -4.67 10.05
N ALA A 117 12.00 -3.59 9.33
CA ALA A 117 12.98 -2.95 8.44
C ALA A 117 14.19 -2.38 9.18
N LEU A 118 14.06 -2.09 10.47
CA LEU A 118 15.12 -1.53 11.30
C LEU A 118 15.91 -2.61 12.05
N ILE A 119 15.25 -3.62 12.58
CA ILE A 119 15.87 -4.70 13.38
C ILE A 119 16.76 -5.59 12.51
N ALA A 120 16.30 -5.99 11.31
CA ALA A 120 17.05 -6.90 10.48
C ALA A 120 18.45 -6.37 10.09
N PRO A 121 18.63 -5.14 9.60
CA PRO A 121 19.97 -4.61 9.31
C PRO A 121 20.82 -4.42 10.56
N VAL A 122 20.22 -4.14 11.73
CA VAL A 122 20.98 -4.07 13.01
C VAL A 122 21.54 -5.43 13.36
N ILE A 123 20.76 -6.49 13.32
CA ILE A 123 21.22 -7.86 13.57
C ILE A 123 22.33 -8.25 12.57
N ALA A 124 22.10 -7.99 11.29
CA ALA A 124 23.09 -8.30 10.25
C ALA A 124 24.42 -7.53 10.47
N PHE A 125 24.34 -6.27 10.93
CA PHE A 125 25.51 -5.48 11.26
C PHE A 125 26.26 -6.04 12.47
N ILE A 126 25.55 -6.46 13.54
CA ILE A 126 26.17 -7.07 14.73
C ILE A 126 26.89 -8.37 14.35
N VAL A 127 26.25 -9.24 13.55
CA VAL A 127 26.86 -10.48 13.08
C VAL A 127 28.08 -10.20 12.23
N TYR A 128 28.01 -9.26 11.30
CA TYR A 128 29.15 -8.85 10.48
C TYR A 128 30.31 -8.29 11.32
N ALA A 129 30.02 -7.41 12.27
CA ALA A 129 31.03 -6.85 13.16
C ALA A 129 31.70 -7.94 14.04
N GLY A 130 30.91 -8.89 14.52
CA GLY A 130 31.40 -10.03 15.29
C GLY A 130 32.33 -10.93 14.46
N VAL A 131 31.94 -11.29 13.25
CA VAL A 131 32.77 -12.08 12.32
C VAL A 131 34.05 -11.33 11.96
N ALA A 132 33.94 -10.03 11.65
CA ALA A 132 35.10 -9.19 11.34
C ALA A 132 36.07 -9.07 12.51
N ALA A 133 35.59 -8.98 13.74
CA ALA A 133 36.43 -8.97 14.94
C ALA A 133 37.16 -10.29 15.17
N LEU A 134 36.50 -11.40 14.88
CA LEU A 134 37.11 -12.76 15.02
C LEU A 134 38.15 -13.06 13.94
N THR A 135 37.93 -12.59 12.71
CA THR A 135 38.80 -12.86 11.56
C THR A 135 39.99 -11.92 11.44
N SER A 136 39.90 -10.71 12.03
CA SER A 136 40.89 -9.68 11.85
C SER A 136 41.86 -9.50 13.04
N GLY A 137 42.13 -10.57 13.78
CA GLY A 137 43.09 -10.54 14.88
C GLY A 137 44.32 -9.62 14.60
N ILE A 138 44.37 -8.50 15.31
CA ILE A 138 45.55 -7.64 15.53
C ILE A 138 46.05 -6.74 14.37
N LEU A 139 45.66 -6.93 13.10
CA LEU A 139 46.27 -6.18 11.97
C LEU A 139 45.45 -5.02 11.38
N ILE A 140 44.51 -4.49 12.11
CA ILE A 140 43.65 -3.43 11.53
C ILE A 140 44.00 -2.09 12.11
N GLY A 141 44.93 -1.43 11.43
CA GLY A 141 45.26 -0.03 11.67
C GLY A 141 44.06 0.91 11.48
N ILE A 142 44.20 2.09 12.05
CA ILE A 142 43.16 3.16 12.10
C ILE A 142 42.54 3.49 10.73
N ASP A 143 43.29 3.33 9.64
CA ASP A 143 42.83 3.59 8.27
C ASP A 143 41.68 2.67 7.80
N LEU A 144 41.65 1.46 8.29
CA LEU A 144 40.58 0.51 8.01
C LEU A 144 39.26 0.86 8.74
N LEU A 145 39.37 1.55 9.87
CA LEU A 145 38.20 2.02 10.61
C LEU A 145 37.43 3.07 9.83
N PHE A 146 38.09 4.05 9.22
CA PHE A 146 37.43 5.10 8.44
C PHE A 146 36.80 4.58 7.13
N ALA A 147 37.48 3.75 6.38
CA ALA A 147 36.99 3.10 5.19
C ALA A 147 35.82 2.14 5.52
N ARG A 148 35.91 1.41 6.65
CA ARG A 148 34.85 0.54 7.13
C ARG A 148 33.62 1.28 7.61
N PHE A 149 33.73 2.45 8.23
CA PHE A 149 32.56 3.23 8.62
C PHE A 149 31.77 3.72 7.41
N GLY A 150 32.39 4.14 6.34
CA GLY A 150 31.72 4.52 5.10
C GLY A 150 31.02 3.34 4.43
N ILE A 151 31.72 2.22 4.26
CA ILE A 151 31.19 1.01 3.67
C ILE A 151 30.08 0.41 4.54
N ALA A 152 30.26 0.37 5.87
CA ALA A 152 29.26 -0.13 6.80
C ALA A 152 27.96 0.71 6.78
N LYS A 153 28.10 2.04 6.73
CA LYS A 153 26.96 2.95 6.62
C LYS A 153 26.22 2.76 5.31
N TRP A 154 26.93 2.65 4.20
CA TRP A 154 26.37 2.39 2.87
C TRP A 154 25.67 1.01 2.82
N TRP A 155 26.35 -0.03 3.31
CA TRP A 155 25.81 -1.38 3.38
C TRP A 155 24.55 -1.46 4.27
N PHE A 156 24.59 -0.80 5.46
CA PHE A 156 23.43 -0.70 6.34
C PHE A 156 22.23 -0.03 5.65
N HIS A 157 22.49 1.01 4.88
CA HIS A 157 21.43 1.70 4.13
C HIS A 157 20.82 0.81 3.05
N LEU A 158 21.65 0.11 2.29
CA LEU A 158 21.20 -0.87 1.28
C LEU A 158 20.36 -1.99 1.90
N MET A 159 20.85 -2.59 2.97
CA MET A 159 20.14 -3.67 3.66
C MET A 159 18.81 -3.20 4.24
N LYS A 160 18.79 -1.99 4.83
CA LYS A 160 17.56 -1.40 5.33
C LYS A 160 16.51 -1.24 4.23
N GLU A 161 16.90 -0.75 3.06
CA GLU A 161 15.98 -0.59 1.93
C GLU A 161 15.48 -1.94 1.40
N GLN A 162 16.35 -2.93 1.26
CA GLN A 162 15.96 -4.27 0.82
C GLN A 162 15.00 -4.96 1.79
N PHE A 163 15.28 -4.91 3.10
CA PHE A 163 14.38 -5.48 4.11
C PHE A 163 13.06 -4.75 4.19
N TYR A 164 13.09 -3.42 4.04
CA TYR A 164 11.88 -2.62 3.97
C TYR A 164 11.04 -3.01 2.76
N PHE A 165 11.66 -3.08 1.58
CA PHE A 165 10.99 -3.52 0.36
C PHE A 165 10.39 -4.92 0.51
N LYS A 166 11.17 -5.91 0.96
CA LYS A 166 10.68 -7.27 1.20
C LYS A 166 9.48 -7.29 2.15
N SER A 167 9.45 -6.38 3.13
CA SER A 167 8.33 -6.30 4.07
C SER A 167 7.03 -5.77 3.47
N VAL A 168 7.09 -5.04 2.36
CA VAL A 168 5.94 -4.41 1.69
C VAL A 168 5.63 -5.01 0.31
N SER A 169 6.47 -5.91 -0.19
CA SER A 169 6.35 -6.51 -1.53
C SER A 169 5.03 -7.26 -1.77
N ASP A 170 4.39 -7.76 -0.71
CA ASP A 170 3.11 -8.46 -0.82
C ASP A 170 1.91 -7.53 -1.03
N HIS A 171 2.10 -6.22 -0.88
CA HIS A 171 1.01 -5.27 -1.07
C HIS A 171 0.55 -5.23 -2.55
N PRO A 172 -0.78 -5.25 -2.85
CA PRO A 172 -1.28 -5.31 -4.22
C PRO A 172 -0.75 -4.20 -5.13
N LEU A 173 -0.66 -2.97 -4.64
CA LEU A 173 -0.13 -1.84 -5.41
C LEU A 173 1.36 -2.01 -5.73
N VAL A 174 2.15 -2.63 -4.85
CA VAL A 174 3.56 -2.92 -5.12
C VAL A 174 3.67 -3.99 -6.20
N LYS A 175 2.85 -5.05 -6.12
CA LYS A 175 2.82 -6.10 -7.15
C LYS A 175 2.41 -5.56 -8.52
N SER A 176 1.39 -4.69 -8.59
CA SER A 176 1.00 -4.06 -9.86
C SER A 176 2.10 -3.16 -10.41
N SER A 177 2.77 -2.36 -9.58
CA SER A 177 3.89 -1.54 -10.04
C SER A 177 5.07 -2.36 -10.55
N ILE A 178 5.37 -3.51 -9.94
CA ILE A 178 6.39 -4.44 -10.45
C ILE A 178 5.98 -4.98 -11.82
N SER A 179 4.72 -5.38 -12.02
CA SER A 179 4.24 -5.85 -13.32
C SER A 179 4.29 -4.76 -14.41
N GLU A 180 4.22 -3.50 -14.03
CA GLU A 180 4.41 -2.35 -14.93
C GLU A 180 5.89 -2.03 -15.21
N GLY A 181 6.83 -2.78 -14.67
CA GLY A 181 8.27 -2.64 -14.88
C GLY A 181 8.95 -1.64 -13.95
N TYR A 182 8.34 -1.31 -12.82
CA TYR A 182 9.01 -0.54 -11.77
C TYR A 182 9.86 -1.46 -10.89
N ASN A 183 11.06 -0.99 -10.56
CA ASN A 183 11.94 -1.57 -9.58
C ASN A 183 11.92 -0.74 -8.30
N PHE A 184 12.26 -1.36 -7.17
CA PHE A 184 12.22 -0.74 -5.87
C PHE A 184 13.62 -0.70 -5.25
N GLY A 185 13.91 0.37 -4.50
CA GLY A 185 15.22 0.63 -3.91
C GLY A 185 15.97 1.73 -4.64
N MET A 186 17.29 1.76 -4.48
CA MET A 186 18.15 2.67 -5.24
C MET A 186 18.37 2.15 -6.66
N PRO A 187 18.39 3.04 -7.67
CA PRO A 187 18.75 2.67 -9.03
C PRO A 187 20.20 2.22 -9.14
#